data_55286b46196f1cb0c791086de2e58307
#
_entry.id   55286b46196f1cb0c791086de2e58307
#
_cell.length_a   1.000
_cell.length_b   1.000
_cell.length_c   1.000
_cell.angle_alpha   90.00
_cell.angle_beta   90.00
_cell.angle_gamma   90.00
#
_symmetry.space_group_name_H-M   'P 1'
#
loop_
_entity.id
_entity.type
_entity.pdbx_description
1 polymer ?
#
loop_
_entity_poly.entity_id
_entity_poly.type
_entity_poly.pdbx_seq_one_letter_code
_entity_poly.pdbx_strand_id
1 'polypeptide(L)'
;MVAQALGSDLSLQSLWYEAIEHGLQRDCGDSSSLQAFKDVDKRFVYYGELSNTLLDKPTEDPASRQQALSELKKYKTSQFNKTTYNKVSKIGFLKEALADTFSSLFGKLGVAETLITKVAPDMAHYWNEDTYFGSDVRYRLMVELKQALDNQDDVMIVSHSLGSMISYDVLWKLSHYGEYRHDYGAGKKVNLLLTLGSPLGDENVKDRLKGSRLKGEKKYPLNIQQWINISAEDDFISHDSKIRNDFNDMLKLDLIPDGMKDIHPVYNLNIRNGKSNPHASIGYLINPKFITVLDEWLSS
;
A
#
# COMPACT_ATOMS: atom_id res chain seq x y z
N MET A 1 5.74 4.58 6.65
CA MET A 1 4.59 3.73 6.24
C MET A 1 3.39 4.60 5.92
N VAL A 2 2.74 4.36 4.80
CA VAL A 2 1.59 5.15 4.33
C VAL A 2 0.34 4.30 4.39
N ALA A 3 -0.62 4.71 5.21
CA ALA A 3 -1.79 3.90 5.53
C ALA A 3 -3.07 4.70 5.65
N GLN A 4 -4.15 4.06 5.20
CA GLN A 4 -5.51 4.43 5.53
C GLN A 4 -6.09 3.46 6.53
N ALA A 5 -6.87 3.93 7.50
CA ALA A 5 -7.56 3.07 8.44
C ALA A 5 -8.82 3.63 9.08
N LEU A 6 -9.57 2.68 9.56
CA LEU A 6 -10.61 2.83 10.56
C LEU A 6 -9.95 2.89 11.96
N GLY A 7 -9.98 4.03 12.63
CA GLY A 7 -9.42 4.18 13.97
C GLY A 7 -8.63 5.46 14.18
N SER A 8 -8.25 5.73 15.43
CA SER A 8 -7.30 6.79 15.73
C SER A 8 -5.92 6.44 15.20
N ASP A 9 -5.11 7.44 14.92
CA ASP A 9 -3.72 7.34 14.43
C ASP A 9 -2.93 6.26 15.20
N LEU A 10 -2.85 6.37 16.51
CA LEU A 10 -2.11 5.44 17.37
C LEU A 10 -2.63 3.99 17.31
N SER A 11 -3.92 3.81 17.07
CA SER A 11 -4.56 2.49 17.06
C SER A 11 -4.19 1.69 15.81
N LEU A 12 -4.16 2.31 14.63
CA LEU A 12 -3.74 1.63 13.40
C LEU A 12 -2.24 1.41 13.36
N GLN A 13 -1.47 2.43 13.74
CA GLN A 13 -0.03 2.32 13.83
C GLN A 13 0.38 1.13 14.70
N SER A 14 -0.23 1.01 15.89
CA SER A 14 0.06 -0.12 16.78
C SER A 14 -0.28 -1.48 16.16
N LEU A 15 -1.42 -1.60 15.46
CA LEU A 15 -1.81 -2.81 14.76
C LEU A 15 -0.83 -3.19 13.63
N TRP A 16 -0.36 -2.21 12.87
CA TRP A 16 0.61 -2.44 11.81
C TRP A 16 1.94 -2.92 12.36
N TYR A 17 2.44 -2.25 13.40
CA TYR A 17 3.72 -2.62 14.03
C TYR A 17 3.62 -3.98 14.72
N GLU A 18 2.52 -4.27 15.43
CA GLU A 18 2.29 -5.57 16.04
C GLU A 18 2.21 -6.69 14.99
N ALA A 19 1.58 -6.45 13.83
CA ALA A 19 1.54 -7.42 12.74
C ALA A 19 2.95 -7.75 12.21
N ILE A 20 3.78 -6.73 12.03
CA ILE A 20 5.16 -6.87 11.55
C ILE A 20 6.01 -7.61 12.61
N GLU A 21 5.94 -7.20 13.87
CA GLU A 21 6.68 -7.85 14.97
C GLU A 21 6.32 -9.33 15.09
N HIS A 22 5.03 -9.66 15.01
CA HIS A 22 4.58 -11.05 15.01
C HIS A 22 5.08 -11.84 13.82
N GLY A 23 5.13 -11.23 12.64
CA GLY A 23 5.69 -11.85 11.45
C GLY A 23 7.19 -12.10 11.58
N LEU A 24 7.96 -11.09 12.01
CA LEU A 24 9.41 -11.23 12.26
C LEU A 24 9.70 -12.31 13.32
N GLN A 25 8.96 -12.30 14.42
CA GLN A 25 9.14 -13.31 15.48
C GLN A 25 8.84 -14.73 14.98
N ARG A 26 7.80 -14.90 14.15
CA ARG A 26 7.42 -16.21 13.59
C ARG A 26 8.43 -16.74 12.57
N ASP A 27 8.88 -15.87 11.65
CA ASP A 27 9.61 -16.30 10.46
C ASP A 27 11.14 -16.17 10.62
N CYS A 28 11.61 -15.23 11.44
CA CYS A 28 13.03 -14.97 11.69
C CYS A 28 13.49 -15.38 13.10
N GLY A 29 12.57 -15.76 14.00
CA GLY A 29 12.90 -16.14 15.38
C GLY A 29 13.45 -14.98 16.20
N ASP A 30 14.42 -15.27 17.08
CA ASP A 30 15.12 -14.26 17.91
C ASP A 30 16.21 -13.52 17.13
N SER A 31 15.96 -13.21 15.86
CA SER A 31 16.91 -12.58 14.97
C SER A 31 17.18 -11.11 15.32
N SER A 32 18.33 -10.62 14.83
CA SER A 32 18.69 -9.20 14.87
C SER A 32 17.63 -8.31 14.21
N SER A 33 16.85 -8.83 13.24
CA SER A 33 15.86 -8.09 12.48
C SER A 33 14.68 -7.61 13.31
N LEU A 34 14.22 -8.41 14.29
CA LEU A 34 13.18 -7.95 15.22
C LEU A 34 13.68 -6.78 16.07
N GLN A 35 14.93 -6.84 16.53
CA GLN A 35 15.52 -5.73 17.30
C GLN A 35 15.74 -4.52 16.37
N ALA A 36 16.30 -4.72 15.18
CA ALA A 36 16.49 -3.66 14.19
C ALA A 36 15.16 -2.97 13.84
N PHE A 37 14.06 -3.73 13.66
CA PHE A 37 12.74 -3.14 13.43
C PHE A 37 12.25 -2.31 14.62
N LYS A 38 12.58 -2.68 15.86
CA LYS A 38 12.21 -1.89 17.04
C LYS A 38 13.01 -0.59 17.12
N ASP A 39 14.26 -0.62 16.73
CA ASP A 39 15.21 0.48 16.87
C ASP A 39 15.17 1.47 15.69
N VAL A 40 14.81 1.01 14.49
CA VAL A 40 14.71 1.88 13.29
C VAL A 40 13.70 3.00 13.48
N ASP A 41 13.99 4.21 12.98
CA ASP A 41 13.03 5.32 12.96
C ASP A 41 11.83 4.96 12.06
N LYS A 42 10.65 5.00 12.64
CA LYS A 42 9.39 4.65 11.98
C LYS A 42 8.44 5.82 11.93
N ARG A 43 8.13 6.29 10.73
CA ARG A 43 7.20 7.37 10.49
C ARG A 43 5.88 6.82 9.95
N PHE A 44 4.80 7.03 10.67
CA PHE A 44 3.48 6.55 10.27
C PHE A 44 2.67 7.70 9.67
N VAL A 45 2.54 7.70 8.36
CA VAL A 45 1.77 8.74 7.65
C VAL A 45 0.30 8.35 7.65
N TYR A 46 -0.43 8.90 8.61
CA TYR A 46 -1.86 8.67 8.78
C TYR A 46 -2.69 9.75 8.08
N TYR A 47 -3.75 9.34 7.43
CA TYR A 47 -4.73 10.23 6.79
C TYR A 47 -6.18 9.74 6.94
N GLY A 48 -6.41 8.77 7.82
CA GLY A 48 -7.72 8.17 8.01
C GLY A 48 -8.77 9.15 8.51
N GLU A 49 -8.41 10.14 9.33
CA GLU A 49 -9.35 11.15 9.79
C GLU A 49 -9.82 12.08 8.65
N LEU A 50 -8.95 12.37 7.67
CA LEU A 50 -9.34 13.12 6.47
C LEU A 50 -10.33 12.31 5.63
N SER A 51 -10.05 11.01 5.45
CA SER A 51 -10.92 10.09 4.76
C SER A 51 -12.26 9.91 5.47
N ASN A 52 -12.25 9.74 6.80
CA ASN A 52 -13.45 9.60 7.60
C ASN A 52 -14.32 10.85 7.56
N THR A 53 -13.72 12.03 7.67
CA THR A 53 -14.43 13.31 7.54
C THR A 53 -15.06 13.44 6.16
N LEU A 54 -14.33 13.11 5.10
CA LEU A 54 -14.80 13.18 3.73
C LEU A 54 -15.97 12.23 3.46
N LEU A 55 -15.97 11.05 4.09
CA LEU A 55 -16.96 9.98 3.87
C LEU A 55 -18.08 9.98 4.93
N ASP A 56 -18.10 10.97 5.81
CA ASP A 56 -19.04 11.06 6.96
C ASP A 56 -19.08 9.75 7.78
N LYS A 57 -17.90 9.21 8.06
CA LYS A 57 -17.73 7.97 8.84
C LYS A 57 -17.23 8.26 10.24
N PRO A 58 -17.60 7.43 11.24
CA PRO A 58 -17.05 7.55 12.58
C PRO A 58 -15.53 7.33 12.57
N THR A 59 -14.82 8.10 13.39
CA THR A 59 -13.36 8.03 13.51
C THR A 59 -12.85 6.75 14.16
N GLU A 60 -13.69 6.06 14.92
CA GLU A 60 -13.33 4.81 15.61
C GLU A 60 -14.41 3.74 15.46
N ASP A 61 -13.97 2.51 15.20
CA ASP A 61 -14.79 1.30 15.30
C ASP A 61 -14.09 0.31 16.24
N PRO A 62 -14.41 0.35 17.54
CA PRO A 62 -13.81 -0.55 18.54
C PRO A 62 -14.00 -2.04 18.23
N ALA A 63 -15.11 -2.40 17.59
CA ALA A 63 -15.38 -3.80 17.22
C ALA A 63 -14.43 -4.29 16.13
N SER A 64 -14.20 -3.47 15.11
CA SER A 64 -13.21 -3.78 14.05
C SER A 64 -11.80 -3.90 14.61
N ARG A 65 -11.40 -3.05 15.56
CA ARG A 65 -10.09 -3.14 16.23
C ARG A 65 -9.96 -4.45 17.01
N GLN A 66 -10.94 -4.81 17.82
CA GLN A 66 -10.91 -6.05 18.60
C GLN A 66 -10.87 -7.27 17.70
N GLN A 67 -11.59 -7.26 16.59
CA GLN A 67 -11.53 -8.31 15.58
C GLN A 67 -10.11 -8.40 15.00
N ALA A 68 -9.50 -7.29 14.59
CA ALA A 68 -8.14 -7.27 14.05
C ALA A 68 -7.11 -7.85 15.03
N LEU A 69 -7.16 -7.47 16.31
CA LEU A 69 -6.31 -8.04 17.37
C LEU A 69 -6.52 -9.55 17.55
N SER A 70 -7.76 -10.02 17.47
CA SER A 70 -8.06 -11.45 17.57
C SER A 70 -7.49 -12.23 16.38
N GLU A 71 -7.55 -11.68 15.19
CA GLU A 71 -6.96 -12.27 13.98
C GLU A 71 -5.44 -12.30 14.04
N LEU A 72 -4.78 -11.23 14.52
CA LEU A 72 -3.33 -11.22 14.71
C LEU A 72 -2.84 -12.37 15.60
N LYS A 73 -3.56 -12.70 16.68
CA LYS A 73 -3.21 -13.83 17.54
C LYS A 73 -3.23 -15.17 16.79
N LYS A 74 -4.18 -15.36 15.88
CA LYS A 74 -4.27 -16.58 15.04
C LYS A 74 -3.09 -16.65 14.04
N TYR A 75 -2.68 -15.50 13.50
CA TYR A 75 -1.63 -15.47 12.48
C TYR A 75 -0.23 -15.81 13.01
N LYS A 76 0.01 -15.70 14.32
CA LYS A 76 1.29 -16.12 14.94
C LYS A 76 1.71 -17.54 14.58
N THR A 77 0.73 -18.45 14.46
CA THR A 77 0.96 -19.87 14.19
C THR A 77 0.42 -20.34 12.84
N SER A 78 -0.15 -19.43 12.06
CA SER A 78 -0.77 -19.76 10.78
C SER A 78 0.26 -20.01 9.68
N GLN A 79 -0.02 -20.99 8.82
CA GLN A 79 0.74 -21.23 7.61
C GLN A 79 0.10 -20.46 6.45
N PHE A 80 0.82 -19.49 5.89
CA PHE A 80 0.37 -18.65 4.78
C PHE A 80 0.56 -19.37 3.43
N ASN A 81 -0.21 -20.43 3.22
CA ASN A 81 -0.17 -21.25 2.01
C ASN A 81 -1.57 -21.45 1.41
N LYS A 82 -1.62 -21.97 0.19
CA LYS A 82 -2.86 -22.20 -0.54
C LYS A 82 -3.85 -23.11 0.21
N THR A 83 -3.36 -24.12 0.91
CA THR A 83 -4.20 -25.06 1.67
C THR A 83 -4.92 -24.38 2.81
N THR A 84 -4.22 -23.55 3.58
CA THR A 84 -4.81 -22.74 4.66
C THR A 84 -5.75 -21.69 4.09
N TYR A 85 -5.34 -21.00 3.04
CA TYR A 85 -6.16 -20.00 2.36
C TYR A 85 -7.49 -20.58 1.85
N ASN A 86 -7.47 -21.78 1.28
CA ASN A 86 -8.68 -22.45 0.80
C ASN A 86 -9.69 -22.83 1.91
N LYS A 87 -9.26 -22.86 3.17
CA LYS A 87 -10.15 -23.05 4.33
C LYS A 87 -10.81 -21.76 4.78
N VAL A 88 -10.27 -20.61 4.42
CA VAL A 88 -10.87 -19.31 4.68
C VAL A 88 -12.11 -19.19 3.79
N SER A 89 -13.24 -18.72 4.36
CA SER A 89 -14.49 -18.56 3.60
C SER A 89 -14.28 -17.71 2.35
N LYS A 90 -14.46 -18.30 1.17
CA LYS A 90 -14.28 -17.64 -0.13
C LYS A 90 -15.45 -16.75 -0.53
N ILE A 91 -16.54 -16.71 0.25
CA ILE A 91 -17.60 -15.73 0.05
C ILE A 91 -17.11 -14.42 0.66
N GLY A 92 -16.14 -13.82 -0.04
CA GLY A 92 -15.51 -12.58 0.41
C GLY A 92 -16.42 -11.38 0.17
N PHE A 93 -16.18 -10.32 0.93
CA PHE A 93 -16.78 -8.99 0.80
C PHE A 93 -16.84 -8.50 -0.67
N LEU A 94 -15.83 -8.82 -1.48
CA LEU A 94 -15.75 -8.44 -2.89
C LEU A 94 -16.72 -9.20 -3.80
N LYS A 95 -17.02 -10.47 -3.54
CA LYS A 95 -18.00 -11.21 -4.34
C LYS A 95 -19.42 -10.71 -4.11
N GLU A 96 -19.75 -10.26 -2.91
CA GLU A 96 -21.05 -9.59 -2.64
C GLU A 96 -21.10 -8.21 -3.30
N ALA A 97 -20.05 -7.40 -3.19
CA ALA A 97 -19.96 -6.12 -3.88
C ALA A 97 -20.07 -6.27 -5.42
N LEU A 98 -19.50 -7.34 -5.97
CA LEU A 98 -19.65 -7.72 -7.38
C LEU A 98 -21.07 -8.17 -7.70
N ALA A 99 -21.69 -9.05 -6.90
CA ALA A 99 -23.02 -9.57 -7.15
C ALA A 99 -24.08 -8.46 -7.17
N ASP A 100 -23.99 -7.51 -6.22
CA ASP A 100 -24.87 -6.35 -6.16
C ASP A 100 -24.67 -5.37 -7.32
N THR A 101 -23.46 -5.32 -7.89
CA THR A 101 -23.12 -4.42 -9.00
C THR A 101 -23.51 -5.02 -10.35
N PHE A 102 -23.50 -6.34 -10.48
CA PHE A 102 -23.86 -7.05 -11.72
C PHE A 102 -25.32 -6.84 -12.14
N SER A 103 -26.18 -6.38 -11.25
CA SER A 103 -27.61 -6.30 -11.55
C SER A 103 -28.12 -4.96 -12.10
N SER A 104 -27.39 -3.84 -12.01
CA SER A 104 -28.01 -2.54 -12.34
C SER A 104 -27.20 -1.45 -13.05
N LEU A 105 -25.88 -1.59 -13.25
CA LEU A 105 -25.04 -0.45 -13.70
C LEU A 105 -24.08 -0.72 -14.87
N PHE A 106 -24.23 -1.83 -15.59
CA PHE A 106 -23.34 -2.26 -16.67
C PHE A 106 -23.33 -1.38 -17.94
N GLY A 107 -23.93 -0.21 -17.90
CA GLY A 107 -24.15 0.59 -19.11
C GLY A 107 -23.13 1.70 -19.40
N LYS A 108 -22.41 2.27 -18.42
CA LYS A 108 -21.65 3.51 -18.65
C LYS A 108 -20.35 3.74 -17.86
N LEU A 109 -20.07 2.98 -16.82
CA LEU A 109 -18.82 3.10 -16.05
C LEU A 109 -18.08 1.76 -16.09
N GLY A 110 -16.77 1.76 -16.26
CA GLY A 110 -15.98 0.53 -16.25
C GLY A 110 -16.17 -0.22 -14.91
N VAL A 111 -16.21 -1.56 -14.96
CA VAL A 111 -16.42 -2.43 -13.79
C VAL A 111 -15.45 -2.09 -12.66
N ALA A 112 -14.19 -1.76 -13.01
CA ALA A 112 -13.15 -1.36 -12.09
C ALA A 112 -13.50 -0.09 -11.28
N GLU A 113 -14.04 0.95 -11.94
CA GLU A 113 -14.34 2.23 -11.28
C GLU A 113 -15.46 2.10 -10.24
N THR A 114 -16.47 1.29 -10.54
CA THR A 114 -17.59 1.03 -9.61
C THR A 114 -17.12 0.22 -8.39
N LEU A 115 -16.21 -0.73 -8.58
CA LEU A 115 -15.67 -1.54 -7.50
C LEU A 115 -14.69 -0.76 -6.61
N ILE A 116 -13.81 0.03 -7.21
CA ILE A 116 -12.93 0.94 -6.50
C ILE A 116 -13.74 1.88 -5.61
N THR A 117 -14.81 2.48 -6.14
CA THR A 117 -15.68 3.39 -5.36
C THR A 117 -16.36 2.70 -4.16
N LYS A 118 -16.66 1.40 -4.26
CA LYS A 118 -17.29 0.65 -3.15
C LYS A 118 -16.28 0.17 -2.10
N VAL A 119 -15.09 -0.24 -2.53
CA VAL A 119 -14.08 -0.86 -1.66
C VAL A 119 -13.13 0.16 -1.06
N ALA A 120 -12.78 1.16 -1.83
CA ALA A 120 -11.90 2.26 -1.44
C ALA A 120 -12.48 3.60 -1.92
N PRO A 121 -13.60 4.05 -1.33
CA PRO A 121 -14.35 5.23 -1.81
C PRO A 121 -13.52 6.52 -1.76
N ASP A 122 -12.55 6.62 -0.88
CA ASP A 122 -11.60 7.72 -0.81
C ASP A 122 -10.62 7.77 -1.99
N MET A 123 -10.38 6.67 -2.69
CA MET A 123 -9.63 6.70 -3.95
C MET A 123 -10.32 7.56 -5.01
N ALA A 124 -11.64 7.52 -5.09
CA ALA A 124 -12.40 8.37 -6.01
C ALA A 124 -12.23 9.87 -5.67
N HIS A 125 -12.18 10.18 -4.39
CA HIS A 125 -11.98 11.55 -3.90
C HIS A 125 -10.52 12.03 -4.00
N TYR A 126 -9.56 11.12 -4.09
CA TYR A 126 -8.15 11.46 -4.20
C TYR A 126 -7.82 12.33 -5.42
N TRP A 127 -8.55 12.13 -6.53
CA TRP A 127 -8.41 12.91 -7.76
C TRP A 127 -9.38 14.09 -7.90
N ASN A 128 -10.28 14.25 -6.93
CA ASN A 128 -11.22 15.37 -6.98
C ASN A 128 -10.50 16.69 -6.67
N GLU A 129 -10.38 17.54 -7.68
CA GLU A 129 -9.71 18.85 -7.59
C GLU A 129 -10.56 19.90 -6.84
N ASP A 130 -11.86 19.65 -6.64
CA ASP A 130 -12.75 20.52 -5.87
C ASP A 130 -12.53 20.39 -4.35
N THR A 131 -11.69 19.43 -3.91
CA THR A 131 -11.36 19.20 -2.51
C THR A 131 -9.85 19.22 -2.28
N TYR A 132 -9.43 19.55 -1.08
CA TYR A 132 -8.02 19.51 -0.69
C TYR A 132 -7.53 18.11 -0.29
N PHE A 133 -8.42 17.11 -0.24
CA PHE A 133 -8.09 15.77 0.27
C PHE A 133 -6.82 15.20 -0.38
N GLY A 134 -6.77 15.14 -1.71
CA GLY A 134 -5.62 14.58 -2.42
C GLY A 134 -4.32 15.37 -2.19
N SER A 135 -4.39 16.70 -2.04
CA SER A 135 -3.21 17.53 -1.74
C SER A 135 -2.75 17.35 -0.30
N ASP A 136 -3.66 17.28 0.65
CA ASP A 136 -3.36 17.16 2.07
C ASP A 136 -2.71 15.81 2.40
N VAL A 137 -3.22 14.71 1.84
CA VAL A 137 -2.63 13.39 2.05
C VAL A 137 -1.23 13.28 1.43
N ARG A 138 -1.01 13.88 0.24
CA ARG A 138 0.33 13.96 -0.36
C ARG A 138 1.28 14.81 0.46
N TYR A 139 0.81 15.92 1.01
CA TYR A 139 1.62 16.82 1.83
C TYR A 139 2.15 16.11 3.08
N ARG A 140 1.34 15.32 3.76
CA ARG A 140 1.76 14.54 4.94
C ARG A 140 2.94 13.63 4.65
N LEU A 141 2.86 12.82 3.58
CA LEU A 141 3.98 11.98 3.19
C LEU A 141 5.19 12.80 2.75
N MET A 142 4.97 13.87 1.99
CA MET A 142 6.05 14.70 1.47
C MET A 142 6.90 15.33 2.58
N VAL A 143 6.29 15.79 3.66
CA VAL A 143 7.01 16.38 4.81
C VAL A 143 7.97 15.36 5.44
N GLU A 144 7.45 14.18 5.78
CA GLU A 144 8.25 13.12 6.41
C GLU A 144 9.35 12.60 5.47
N LEU A 145 9.01 12.41 4.20
CA LEU A 145 9.96 11.90 3.22
C LEU A 145 11.10 12.90 2.95
N LYS A 146 10.78 14.19 2.82
CA LYS A 146 11.81 15.23 2.64
C LYS A 146 12.77 15.26 3.83
N GLN A 147 12.26 15.19 5.05
CA GLN A 147 13.11 15.17 6.25
C GLN A 147 14.07 13.97 6.24
N ALA A 148 13.59 12.78 5.93
CA ALA A 148 14.44 11.59 5.85
C ALA A 148 15.51 11.72 4.75
N LEU A 149 15.11 12.18 3.55
CA LEU A 149 16.06 12.40 2.45
C LEU A 149 17.08 13.52 2.73
N ASP A 150 16.72 14.55 3.50
CA ASP A 150 17.62 15.62 3.91
C ASP A 150 18.63 15.12 4.94
N ASN A 151 18.23 14.21 5.81
CA ASN A 151 19.12 13.52 6.74
C ASN A 151 20.05 12.51 6.05
N GLN A 152 19.82 12.19 4.78
CA GLN A 152 20.50 11.12 4.04
C GLN A 152 20.23 9.73 4.65
N ASP A 153 19.03 9.55 5.22
CA ASP A 153 18.63 8.26 5.79
C ASP A 153 18.41 7.23 4.67
N ASP A 154 18.66 5.95 4.98
CA ASP A 154 18.18 4.85 4.14
C ASP A 154 16.66 4.70 4.31
N VAL A 155 15.91 4.89 3.23
CA VAL A 155 14.46 5.02 3.29
C VAL A 155 13.76 3.84 2.63
N MET A 156 12.93 3.14 3.39
CA MET A 156 11.90 2.23 2.87
C MET A 156 10.51 2.87 3.00
N ILE A 157 9.79 2.98 1.90
CA ILE A 157 8.37 3.34 1.92
C ILE A 157 7.54 2.06 1.83
N VAL A 158 6.76 1.76 2.88
CA VAL A 158 5.75 0.69 2.86
C VAL A 158 4.38 1.33 2.68
N SER A 159 3.72 1.03 1.57
CA SER A 159 2.44 1.63 1.22
C SER A 159 1.40 0.57 0.83
N HIS A 160 0.17 0.76 1.29
CA HIS A 160 -0.94 -0.15 1.03
C HIS A 160 -2.08 0.58 0.31
N SER A 161 -2.66 -0.05 -0.71
CA SER A 161 -3.86 0.45 -1.41
C SER A 161 -3.66 1.88 -1.96
N LEU A 162 -4.54 2.82 -1.61
CA LEU A 162 -4.42 4.26 -1.95
C LEU A 162 -3.04 4.84 -1.56
N GLY A 163 -2.43 4.35 -0.48
CA GLY A 163 -1.09 4.75 -0.08
C GLY A 163 -0.04 4.56 -1.18
N SER A 164 -0.21 3.58 -2.06
CA SER A 164 0.69 3.35 -3.21
C SER A 164 0.61 4.48 -4.23
N MET A 165 -0.60 4.98 -4.49
CA MET A 165 -0.82 6.12 -5.39
C MET A 165 -0.25 7.41 -4.79
N ILE A 166 -0.47 7.62 -3.50
CA ILE A 166 0.08 8.78 -2.76
C ILE A 166 1.61 8.75 -2.84
N SER A 167 2.23 7.59 -2.59
CA SER A 167 3.69 7.42 -2.66
C SER A 167 4.23 7.71 -4.05
N TYR A 168 3.61 7.15 -5.08
CA TYR A 168 3.99 7.41 -6.47
C TYR A 168 3.91 8.90 -6.82
N ASP A 169 2.79 9.54 -6.52
CA ASP A 169 2.55 10.94 -6.84
C ASP A 169 3.49 11.89 -6.08
N VAL A 170 3.82 11.58 -4.83
CA VAL A 170 4.79 12.37 -4.04
C VAL A 170 6.19 12.24 -4.62
N LEU A 171 6.62 11.02 -4.92
CA LEU A 171 7.93 10.76 -5.53
C LEU A 171 8.04 11.45 -6.90
N TRP A 172 6.97 11.43 -7.70
CA TRP A 172 6.93 12.14 -8.97
C TRP A 172 7.02 13.68 -8.77
N LYS A 173 6.29 14.25 -7.81
CA LYS A 173 6.37 15.69 -7.49
C LYS A 173 7.78 16.09 -7.08
N LEU A 174 8.42 15.34 -6.22
CA LEU A 174 9.79 15.57 -5.77
C LEU A 174 10.79 15.49 -6.93
N SER A 175 10.52 14.62 -7.91
CA SER A 175 11.37 14.47 -9.10
C SER A 175 11.26 15.62 -10.10
N HIS A 176 10.07 16.25 -10.23
CA HIS A 176 9.78 17.08 -11.40
C HIS A 176 9.34 18.52 -11.10
N TYR A 177 8.76 18.81 -9.92
CA TYR A 177 8.37 20.18 -9.63
C TYR A 177 9.59 21.07 -9.44
N GLY A 178 9.54 22.28 -10.03
CA GLY A 178 10.66 23.21 -10.05
C GLY A 178 11.23 23.55 -8.67
N GLU A 179 10.37 23.57 -7.65
CA GLU A 179 10.70 23.83 -6.26
C GLU A 179 11.39 22.67 -5.54
N TYR A 180 11.32 21.43 -6.09
CA TYR A 180 11.84 20.22 -5.44
C TYR A 180 12.91 19.50 -6.25
N ARG A 181 12.83 19.52 -7.57
CA ARG A 181 13.63 18.66 -8.45
C ARG A 181 15.14 18.83 -8.27
N HIS A 182 15.59 20.00 -7.85
CA HIS A 182 17.00 20.27 -7.63
C HIS A 182 17.53 19.47 -6.45
N ASP A 183 16.77 19.42 -5.35
CA ASP A 183 17.19 18.81 -4.09
C ASP A 183 16.79 17.34 -4.00
N TYR A 184 15.62 16.96 -4.53
CA TYR A 184 15.01 15.64 -4.36
C TYR A 184 14.78 14.86 -5.66
N GLY A 185 15.35 15.30 -6.77
CA GLY A 185 15.25 14.58 -8.04
C GLY A 185 16.05 13.27 -8.03
N ALA A 186 16.72 12.94 -9.15
CA ALA A 186 17.43 11.68 -9.29
C ALA A 186 18.59 11.46 -8.30
N GLY A 187 19.08 12.54 -7.66
CA GLY A 187 20.22 12.48 -6.72
C GLY A 187 19.91 11.96 -5.33
N LYS A 188 18.64 12.04 -4.86
CA LYS A 188 18.20 11.54 -3.57
C LYS A 188 17.10 10.51 -3.80
N LYS A 189 17.40 9.24 -3.61
CA LYS A 189 16.47 8.14 -3.87
C LYS A 189 15.96 7.51 -2.57
N VAL A 190 14.72 7.04 -2.59
CA VAL A 190 14.27 6.05 -1.61
C VAL A 190 14.89 4.71 -1.98
N ASN A 191 15.45 4.00 -1.02
CA ASN A 191 16.15 2.72 -1.23
C ASN A 191 15.15 1.65 -1.68
N LEU A 192 13.96 1.63 -1.07
CA LEU A 192 12.93 0.67 -1.42
C LEU A 192 11.52 1.30 -1.38
N LEU A 193 10.81 1.25 -2.50
CA LEU A 193 9.36 1.42 -2.55
C LEU A 193 8.71 0.03 -2.49
N LEU A 194 8.02 -0.26 -1.39
CA LEU A 194 7.29 -1.51 -1.18
C LEU A 194 5.78 -1.24 -1.22
N THR A 195 5.12 -1.73 -2.26
CA THR A 195 3.67 -1.54 -2.46
C THR A 195 2.91 -2.84 -2.16
N LEU A 196 1.82 -2.74 -1.42
CA LEU A 196 1.00 -3.85 -0.94
C LEU A 196 -0.44 -3.67 -1.40
N GLY A 197 -1.02 -4.67 -2.07
CA GLY A 197 -2.40 -4.56 -2.56
C GLY A 197 -2.62 -3.29 -3.40
N SER A 198 -1.68 -3.00 -4.28
CA SER A 198 -1.60 -1.73 -4.99
C SER A 198 -2.51 -1.69 -6.21
N PRO A 199 -3.27 -0.61 -6.44
CA PRO A 199 -4.07 -0.41 -7.65
C PRO A 199 -3.25 0.12 -8.84
N LEU A 200 -1.95 0.31 -8.72
CA LEU A 200 -1.10 0.96 -9.73
C LEU A 200 -1.01 0.22 -11.07
N GLY A 201 -1.43 -1.06 -11.13
CA GLY A 201 -1.56 -1.80 -12.39
C GLY A 201 -2.83 -1.47 -13.18
N ASP A 202 -3.87 -0.91 -12.54
CA ASP A 202 -5.11 -0.56 -13.22
C ASP A 202 -4.91 0.64 -14.17
N GLU A 203 -5.41 0.52 -15.41
CA GLU A 203 -5.20 1.56 -16.43
C GLU A 203 -5.87 2.88 -16.07
N ASN A 204 -7.07 2.86 -15.48
CA ASN A 204 -7.75 4.08 -15.06
C ASN A 204 -7.00 4.79 -13.94
N VAL A 205 -6.32 4.04 -13.08
CA VAL A 205 -5.43 4.57 -12.05
C VAL A 205 -4.19 5.17 -12.69
N LYS A 206 -3.50 4.42 -13.57
CA LYS A 206 -2.29 4.90 -14.26
C LYS A 206 -2.52 6.21 -15.02
N ASP A 207 -3.64 6.33 -15.71
CA ASP A 207 -3.98 7.52 -16.49
C ASP A 207 -4.20 8.79 -15.65
N ARG A 208 -4.49 8.61 -14.36
CA ARG A 208 -4.73 9.71 -13.42
C ARG A 208 -3.54 10.03 -12.50
N LEU A 209 -2.48 9.21 -12.53
CA LEU A 209 -1.25 9.48 -11.79
C LEU A 209 -0.57 10.76 -12.30
N LYS A 210 0.19 11.41 -11.43
CA LYS A 210 1.00 12.56 -11.84
C LYS A 210 2.02 12.15 -12.90
N GLY A 211 2.15 12.98 -13.91
CA GLY A 211 3.04 12.71 -15.05
C GLY A 211 2.46 11.78 -16.12
N SER A 212 1.31 11.13 -15.92
CA SER A 212 0.72 10.16 -16.85
C SER A 212 0.63 10.64 -18.31
N ARG A 213 0.37 11.94 -18.51
CA ARG A 213 0.25 12.57 -19.84
C ARG A 213 1.57 13.02 -20.43
N LEU A 214 2.67 12.88 -19.71
CA LEU A 214 4.02 13.26 -20.17
C LEU A 214 4.70 12.07 -20.87
N LYS A 215 5.88 12.32 -21.45
CA LYS A 215 6.64 11.30 -22.20
C LYS A 215 8.07 11.16 -21.64
N GLY A 216 8.65 9.96 -21.88
CA GLY A 216 10.00 9.64 -21.44
C GLY A 216 10.13 9.72 -19.92
N GLU A 217 11.27 10.12 -19.42
CA GLU A 217 11.57 10.22 -17.98
C GLU A 217 10.60 11.13 -17.22
N LYS A 218 10.06 12.17 -17.88
CA LYS A 218 9.12 13.10 -17.25
C LYS A 218 7.80 12.43 -16.82
N LYS A 219 7.48 11.27 -17.40
CA LYS A 219 6.28 10.50 -17.04
C LYS A 219 6.40 9.87 -15.66
N TYR A 220 7.60 9.58 -15.18
CA TYR A 220 7.86 8.69 -14.05
C TYR A 220 8.62 9.38 -12.92
N PRO A 221 8.50 8.90 -11.65
CA PRO A 221 9.43 9.27 -10.58
C PRO A 221 10.87 8.88 -10.94
N LEU A 222 11.84 9.71 -10.54
CA LEU A 222 13.27 9.50 -10.79
C LEU A 222 14.03 9.07 -9.53
N ASN A 223 13.37 9.07 -8.39
CA ASN A 223 13.95 8.95 -7.05
C ASN A 223 13.58 7.64 -6.34
N ILE A 224 13.50 6.55 -7.10
CA ILE A 224 13.29 5.18 -6.59
C ILE A 224 14.52 4.34 -6.93
N GLN A 225 15.15 3.72 -5.92
CA GLN A 225 16.27 2.81 -6.13
C GLN A 225 15.78 1.40 -6.50
N GLN A 226 14.84 0.86 -5.73
CA GLN A 226 14.20 -0.43 -5.95
C GLN A 226 12.69 -0.33 -5.73
N TRP A 227 11.90 -1.08 -6.48
CA TRP A 227 10.46 -1.18 -6.29
C TRP A 227 10.02 -2.66 -6.20
N ILE A 228 9.43 -3.03 -5.08
CA ILE A 228 8.83 -4.35 -4.88
C ILE A 228 7.33 -4.19 -4.69
N ASN A 229 6.55 -4.96 -5.45
CA ASN A 229 5.10 -5.00 -5.33
C ASN A 229 4.66 -6.36 -4.82
N ILE A 230 3.77 -6.39 -3.82
CA ILE A 230 3.19 -7.60 -3.25
C ILE A 230 1.68 -7.58 -3.44
N SER A 231 1.15 -8.61 -4.13
CA SER A 231 -0.29 -8.73 -4.42
C SER A 231 -0.83 -10.07 -3.91
N ALA A 232 -1.98 -10.03 -3.24
CA ALA A 232 -2.61 -11.23 -2.70
C ALA A 232 -3.52 -11.91 -3.73
N GLU A 233 -3.67 -13.23 -3.58
CA GLU A 233 -4.67 -14.01 -4.30
C GLU A 233 -6.06 -13.47 -4.00
N ASP A 234 -6.90 -13.32 -5.02
CA ASP A 234 -8.27 -12.80 -4.93
C ASP A 234 -8.37 -11.33 -4.41
N ASP A 235 -7.28 -10.57 -4.29
CA ASP A 235 -7.33 -9.14 -4.01
C ASP A 235 -7.71 -8.37 -5.29
N PHE A 236 -8.95 -7.93 -5.34
CA PHE A 236 -9.48 -7.25 -6.51
C PHE A 236 -8.84 -5.87 -6.77
N ILE A 237 -8.42 -5.15 -5.73
CA ILE A 237 -7.78 -3.83 -5.89
C ILE A 237 -6.44 -3.97 -6.61
N SER A 238 -5.72 -5.05 -6.35
CA SER A 238 -4.46 -5.38 -7.02
C SER A 238 -4.63 -6.51 -8.06
N HIS A 239 -5.76 -6.51 -8.78
CA HIS A 239 -6.09 -7.53 -9.78
C HIS A 239 -5.04 -7.62 -10.90
N ASP A 240 -4.46 -6.51 -11.32
CA ASP A 240 -3.23 -6.50 -12.09
C ASP A 240 -2.02 -6.55 -11.14
N SER A 241 -1.55 -7.77 -10.92
CA SER A 241 -0.47 -8.08 -10.00
C SER A 241 0.92 -7.90 -10.59
N LYS A 242 1.02 -7.53 -11.89
CA LYS A 242 2.28 -7.44 -12.63
C LYS A 242 2.67 -6.00 -12.93
N ILE A 243 2.74 -5.16 -11.90
CA ILE A 243 3.11 -3.74 -12.00
C ILE A 243 4.43 -3.55 -12.78
N ARG A 244 5.36 -4.48 -12.68
CA ARG A 244 6.61 -4.45 -13.45
C ARG A 244 6.37 -4.36 -14.97
N ASN A 245 5.33 -4.98 -15.48
CA ASN A 245 5.00 -4.93 -16.91
C ASN A 245 4.45 -3.54 -17.29
N ASP A 246 3.61 -2.96 -16.44
CA ASP A 246 2.99 -1.65 -16.65
C ASP A 246 4.00 -0.50 -16.61
N PHE A 247 5.00 -0.62 -15.75
CA PHE A 247 6.07 0.36 -15.58
C PHE A 247 7.39 -0.08 -16.21
N ASN A 248 7.37 -1.01 -17.17
CA ASN A 248 8.56 -1.54 -17.83
C ASN A 248 9.39 -0.45 -18.52
N ASP A 249 8.79 0.64 -18.95
CA ASP A 249 9.53 1.77 -19.52
C ASP A 249 10.44 2.46 -18.50
N MET A 250 10.13 2.40 -17.20
CA MET A 250 11.05 2.89 -16.17
C MET A 250 12.34 2.07 -16.13
N LEU A 251 12.24 0.75 -16.35
CA LEU A 251 13.41 -0.13 -16.45
C LEU A 251 14.22 0.13 -17.72
N LYS A 252 13.55 0.31 -18.87
CA LYS A 252 14.21 0.63 -20.14
C LYS A 252 14.94 1.98 -20.12
N LEU A 253 14.44 2.93 -19.32
CA LEU A 253 15.02 4.26 -19.13
C LEU A 253 16.03 4.32 -17.98
N ASP A 254 16.34 3.19 -17.34
CA ASP A 254 17.26 3.07 -16.20
C ASP A 254 16.91 3.97 -15.00
N LEU A 255 15.61 4.17 -14.76
CA LEU A 255 15.11 5.02 -13.68
C LEU A 255 15.09 4.32 -12.32
N ILE A 256 15.10 2.98 -12.30
CA ILE A 256 15.08 2.14 -11.11
C ILE A 256 16.32 1.21 -11.15
N PRO A 257 17.48 1.65 -10.65
CA PRO A 257 18.75 0.94 -10.80
C PRO A 257 18.74 -0.51 -10.29
N ASP A 258 18.10 -0.77 -9.13
CA ASP A 258 18.05 -2.12 -8.54
C ASP A 258 16.78 -2.89 -8.99
N GLY A 259 16.06 -2.32 -9.95
CA GLY A 259 14.98 -2.98 -10.67
C GLY A 259 13.63 -3.01 -9.95
N MET A 260 12.70 -3.72 -10.59
CA MET A 260 11.33 -3.92 -10.10
C MET A 260 11.04 -5.43 -9.96
N LYS A 261 10.29 -5.79 -8.90
CA LYS A 261 9.90 -7.17 -8.64
C LYS A 261 8.44 -7.24 -8.21
N ASP A 262 7.67 -8.14 -8.84
CA ASP A 262 6.34 -8.54 -8.39
C ASP A 262 6.41 -9.84 -7.59
N ILE A 263 5.78 -9.86 -6.43
CA ILE A 263 5.59 -11.03 -5.57
C ILE A 263 4.11 -11.36 -5.55
N HIS A 264 3.71 -12.35 -6.34
CA HIS A 264 2.32 -12.80 -6.49
C HIS A 264 2.28 -14.30 -6.85
N PRO A 265 1.28 -15.04 -6.33
CA PRO A 265 0.33 -14.65 -5.31
C PRO A 265 0.90 -14.77 -3.89
N VAL A 266 0.47 -13.88 -3.00
CA VAL A 266 0.55 -14.13 -1.57
C VAL A 266 -0.83 -14.48 -1.02
N TYR A 267 -0.87 -15.25 0.07
CA TYR A 267 -2.14 -15.67 0.66
C TYR A 267 -2.45 -14.81 1.88
N ASN A 268 -3.36 -13.85 1.70
CA ASN A 268 -3.86 -13.02 2.78
C ASN A 268 -4.98 -13.76 3.53
N LEU A 269 -4.73 -14.14 4.76
CA LEU A 269 -5.67 -14.95 5.57
C LEU A 269 -6.67 -14.12 6.36
N ASN A 270 -6.72 -12.80 6.13
CA ASN A 270 -7.61 -11.93 6.89
C ASN A 270 -9.09 -12.24 6.65
N ILE A 271 -9.87 -12.15 7.73
CA ILE A 271 -11.32 -12.34 7.73
C ILE A 271 -11.96 -11.09 8.30
N ARG A 272 -13.00 -10.59 7.64
CA ARG A 272 -13.85 -9.50 8.11
C ARG A 272 -15.30 -9.96 8.09
N ASN A 273 -15.99 -9.86 9.23
CA ASN A 273 -17.39 -10.30 9.37
C ASN A 273 -17.62 -11.76 8.89
N GLY A 274 -16.69 -12.66 9.20
CA GLY A 274 -16.77 -14.07 8.82
C GLY A 274 -16.43 -14.36 7.34
N LYS A 275 -15.99 -13.36 6.56
CA LYS A 275 -15.67 -13.48 5.13
C LYS A 275 -14.21 -13.16 4.87
N SER A 276 -13.62 -13.78 3.84
CA SER A 276 -12.26 -13.48 3.40
C SER A 276 -12.12 -12.00 3.01
N ASN A 277 -11.07 -11.35 3.50
CA ASN A 277 -10.71 -9.98 3.17
C ASN A 277 -9.26 -9.90 2.64
N PRO A 278 -9.01 -10.34 1.40
CA PRO A 278 -7.66 -10.42 0.84
C PRO A 278 -6.99 -9.05 0.66
N HIS A 279 -7.74 -7.95 0.73
CA HIS A 279 -7.21 -6.59 0.65
C HIS A 279 -6.76 -6.02 2.01
N ALA A 280 -6.94 -6.74 3.12
CA ALA A 280 -6.58 -6.20 4.43
C ALA A 280 -5.07 -5.99 4.60
N SER A 281 -4.65 -4.77 4.99
CA SER A 281 -3.25 -4.40 5.21
C SER A 281 -2.53 -5.33 6.21
N ILE A 282 -3.19 -5.69 7.30
CA ILE A 282 -2.65 -6.57 8.35
C ILE A 282 -2.24 -7.93 7.78
N GLY A 283 -3.06 -8.49 6.89
CA GLY A 283 -2.76 -9.78 6.27
C GLY A 283 -1.57 -9.72 5.29
N TYR A 284 -1.29 -8.57 4.71
CA TYR A 284 -0.06 -8.31 3.94
C TYR A 284 1.16 -8.18 4.86
N LEU A 285 1.07 -7.34 5.90
CA LEU A 285 2.17 -7.00 6.79
C LEU A 285 2.70 -8.19 7.61
N ILE A 286 1.82 -9.13 7.96
CA ILE A 286 2.22 -10.36 8.67
C ILE A 286 2.62 -11.50 7.72
N ASN A 287 2.46 -11.33 6.40
CA ASN A 287 2.73 -12.38 5.43
C ASN A 287 4.24 -12.69 5.35
N PRO A 288 4.66 -13.97 5.30
CA PRO A 288 6.07 -14.34 5.22
C PRO A 288 6.83 -13.69 4.06
N LYS A 289 6.16 -13.41 2.93
CA LYS A 289 6.81 -12.75 1.79
C LYS A 289 7.15 -11.29 2.06
N PHE A 290 6.26 -10.58 2.76
CA PHE A 290 6.56 -9.23 3.24
C PHE A 290 7.69 -9.27 4.28
N ILE A 291 7.61 -10.19 5.22
CA ILE A 291 8.63 -10.35 6.28
C ILE A 291 10.00 -10.65 5.69
N THR A 292 10.10 -11.51 4.68
CA THR A 292 11.37 -11.77 3.98
C THR A 292 11.97 -10.49 3.38
N VAL A 293 11.16 -9.67 2.69
CA VAL A 293 11.64 -8.40 2.11
C VAL A 293 12.09 -7.42 3.20
N LEU A 294 11.35 -7.34 4.30
CA LEU A 294 11.70 -6.48 5.42
C LEU A 294 12.97 -6.94 6.13
N ASP A 295 13.11 -8.24 6.35
CA ASP A 295 14.29 -8.86 6.98
C ASP A 295 15.55 -8.60 6.16
N GLU A 296 15.49 -8.79 4.84
CA GLU A 296 16.58 -8.49 3.91
C GLU A 296 16.99 -7.00 3.99
N TRP A 297 16.01 -6.09 4.03
CA TRP A 297 16.28 -4.64 4.12
C TRP A 297 16.84 -4.22 5.49
N LEU A 298 16.34 -4.80 6.59
CA LEU A 298 16.85 -4.50 7.95
C LEU A 298 18.25 -5.06 8.20
N SER A 299 18.70 -6.02 7.38
CA SER A 299 20.00 -6.68 7.49
C SER A 299 21.05 -6.10 6.55
N SER A 300 20.66 -5.21 5.63
CA SER A 300 21.57 -4.54 4.69
C SER A 300 22.25 -3.32 5.31
#